data_13867880a42a984923bfea6badf9f835
#
_entry.id   13867880a42a984923bfea6badf9f835
#
_cell.length_a   1.000
_cell.length_b   1.000
_cell.length_c   1.000
_cell.angle_alpha   90.00
_cell.angle_beta   90.00
_cell.angle_gamma   90.00
#
_symmetry.space_group_name_H-M   'P 1'
#
loop_
_entity.id
_entity.type
_entity.pdbx_description
1 polymer ?
#
loop_
_entity_poly.entity_id
_entity_poly.type
_entity_poly.pdbx_seq_one_letter_code
_entity_poly.pdbx_strand_id
1 'polypeptide(L)'
;MMQKKRWIAIFLCLSLLSAWLLSLAGCAVKVQTDDLMKGITPEKTSGRAADDAFKNGAADFAVRLFQTTWEEGKNSLISPLSVMLALSMTANGAKGETLAQMEALLGGDIPIGELNEYLHAYVGSLPSSEKAKLTLANSIWFKNSGFTVEEDFLQRNADYYGAAAYKSAFDEKTLRDINNWVKENTDGVIDKIVDQMDPYAVMYLVNTVLFDAEWQNIYHKHEVRDGTFTAIDGAKRTVSMMYSNESLYLDDGKATGFLKPYKNGYSFAALLPNEGVALDDYTASLTGEGFLTTVKNAKEGPVEAAMPKFSYDYGIEMSDALKALGMTVPFDAELADFSGLGHSSDGNIYISRVLHKAYIAVDEKGTKAGAATAIEAPAAGDWEDRRRVILDRPFVYAIIDNAAGLPIFIGAVTDIQK
;
A
#
# COMPACT_ATOMS: atom_id res chain seq x y z
N MET A 1 50.72 -13.93 42.47
CA MET A 1 50.18 -14.84 41.43
C MET A 1 48.67 -14.65 41.21
N MET A 2 47.91 -14.17 42.15
CA MET A 2 46.44 -13.94 42.01
C MET A 2 46.03 -12.72 41.16
N GLN A 3 46.81 -11.65 41.11
CA GLN A 3 46.47 -10.45 40.31
C GLN A 3 46.59 -10.68 38.80
N LYS A 4 47.56 -11.45 38.31
CA LYS A 4 47.72 -11.76 36.89
C LYS A 4 46.54 -12.60 36.31
N LYS A 5 45.93 -13.48 37.10
CA LYS A 5 44.78 -14.29 36.68
C LYS A 5 43.49 -13.46 36.54
N ARG A 6 43.34 -12.39 37.29
CA ARG A 6 42.19 -11.47 37.19
C ARG A 6 42.22 -10.62 35.90
N TRP A 7 43.39 -10.19 35.48
CA TRP A 7 43.54 -9.41 34.24
C TRP A 7 43.33 -10.24 32.97
N ILE A 8 43.75 -11.50 33.00
CA ILE A 8 43.51 -12.46 31.89
C ILE A 8 41.99 -12.79 31.75
N ALA A 9 41.27 -12.93 32.85
CA ALA A 9 39.82 -13.15 32.82
C ALA A 9 39.05 -11.93 32.32
N ILE A 10 39.47 -10.72 32.68
CA ILE A 10 38.82 -9.47 32.16
C ILE A 10 39.10 -9.28 30.67
N PHE A 11 40.29 -9.60 30.18
CA PHE A 11 40.63 -9.53 28.75
C PHE A 11 39.88 -10.59 27.93
N LEU A 12 39.67 -11.79 28.46
CA LEU A 12 38.88 -12.84 27.80
C LEU A 12 37.38 -12.49 27.77
N CYS A 13 36.83 -11.89 28.84
CA CYS A 13 35.45 -11.43 28.83
C CYS A 13 35.19 -10.25 27.89
N LEU A 14 36.15 -9.31 27.78
CA LEU A 14 36.06 -8.20 26.81
C LEU A 14 36.18 -8.66 25.36
N SER A 15 37.01 -9.68 25.09
CA SER A 15 37.11 -10.24 23.73
C SER A 15 35.89 -11.08 23.32
N LEU A 16 35.21 -11.73 24.28
CA LEU A 16 33.95 -12.43 24.05
C LEU A 16 32.76 -11.48 23.86
N LEU A 17 32.72 -10.34 24.57
CA LEU A 17 31.72 -9.30 24.35
C LEU A 17 31.86 -8.60 22.99
N SER A 18 33.13 -8.37 22.53
CA SER A 18 33.36 -7.78 21.21
C SER A 18 33.02 -8.75 20.05
N ALA A 19 33.14 -10.06 20.24
CA ALA A 19 32.71 -11.06 19.26
C ALA A 19 31.19 -11.19 19.17
N TRP A 20 30.44 -10.92 20.24
CA TRP A 20 28.97 -10.93 20.23
C TRP A 20 28.36 -9.65 19.64
N LEU A 21 29.07 -8.52 19.68
CA LEU A 21 28.62 -7.28 19.04
C LEU A 21 28.84 -7.26 17.50
N LEU A 22 29.70 -8.15 16.98
CA LEU A 22 29.91 -8.31 15.53
C LEU A 22 28.94 -9.28 14.87
N SER A 23 28.16 -10.05 15.63
CA SER A 23 27.18 -11.02 15.06
C SER A 23 25.76 -10.46 14.92
N LEU A 24 25.52 -9.17 15.24
CA LEU A 24 24.24 -8.46 15.04
C LEU A 24 24.25 -7.54 13.81
N ALA A 25 25.32 -7.50 13.05
CA ALA A 25 25.24 -7.00 11.69
C ALA A 25 24.50 -8.06 10.86
N GLY A 26 23.18 -8.05 10.91
CA GLY A 26 22.34 -8.71 9.92
C GLY A 26 22.89 -8.30 8.55
N CYS A 27 23.34 -9.26 7.74
CA CYS A 27 23.68 -8.99 6.36
C CYS A 27 22.41 -8.48 5.67
N ALA A 28 22.18 -7.17 5.70
CA ALA A 28 21.29 -6.54 4.74
C ALA A 28 21.84 -6.94 3.36
N VAL A 29 21.11 -7.75 2.64
CA VAL A 29 21.49 -8.21 1.31
C VAL A 29 21.23 -7.03 0.37
N LYS A 30 22.22 -6.13 0.27
CA LYS A 30 22.12 -4.93 -0.56
C LYS A 30 21.86 -5.30 -2.01
N VAL A 31 20.99 -4.52 -2.66
CA VAL A 31 20.85 -4.49 -4.12
C VAL A 31 22.23 -4.28 -4.74
N GLN A 32 22.63 -5.19 -5.62
CA GLN A 32 23.96 -5.18 -6.28
C GLN A 32 23.90 -4.65 -7.71
N THR A 33 22.74 -4.20 -8.12
CA THR A 33 22.46 -3.62 -9.43
C THR A 33 22.88 -2.15 -9.46
N ASP A 34 23.14 -1.63 -10.65
CA ASP A 34 23.58 -0.23 -10.86
C ASP A 34 22.46 0.74 -10.43
N ASP A 35 22.74 1.51 -9.39
CA ASP A 35 21.82 2.49 -8.80
C ASP A 35 22.00 3.83 -9.52
N LEU A 36 21.01 4.18 -10.33
CA LEU A 36 20.98 5.42 -11.11
C LEU A 36 20.75 6.67 -10.28
N MET A 37 20.21 6.53 -9.06
CA MET A 37 19.97 7.65 -8.15
C MET A 37 21.23 8.04 -7.36
N LYS A 38 22.31 7.27 -7.49
CA LYS A 38 23.56 7.51 -6.77
C LYS A 38 24.20 8.84 -7.17
N GLY A 39 24.29 9.75 -6.21
CA GLY A 39 24.87 11.09 -6.40
C GLY A 39 23.86 12.15 -6.78
N ILE A 40 22.60 11.80 -7.02
CA ILE A 40 21.50 12.75 -7.18
C ILE A 40 21.02 13.18 -5.79
N THR A 41 20.97 14.48 -5.57
CA THR A 41 20.45 15.08 -4.33
C THR A 41 19.14 15.77 -4.63
N PRO A 42 18.04 15.43 -3.91
CA PRO A 42 16.77 16.11 -4.09
C PRO A 42 16.90 17.63 -3.87
N GLU A 43 16.33 18.40 -4.77
CA GLU A 43 16.18 19.83 -4.65
C GLU A 43 14.91 20.19 -3.88
N LYS A 44 14.89 21.41 -3.31
CA LYS A 44 13.69 21.87 -2.62
C LYS A 44 12.58 22.18 -3.63
N THR A 45 11.49 21.44 -3.57
CA THR A 45 10.31 21.59 -4.43
C THR A 45 9.17 22.33 -3.73
N SER A 46 8.28 22.91 -4.52
CA SER A 46 6.98 23.38 -4.05
C SER A 46 6.03 22.20 -3.90
N GLY A 47 5.15 22.25 -2.88
CA GLY A 47 4.04 21.34 -2.75
C GLY A 47 2.71 22.09 -2.89
N ARG A 48 1.69 21.41 -3.39
CA ARG A 48 0.33 21.92 -3.50
C ARG A 48 -0.59 21.16 -2.53
N ALA A 49 -1.32 21.88 -1.68
CA ALA A 49 -2.26 21.25 -0.77
C ALA A 49 -3.38 20.52 -1.53
N ALA A 50 -3.73 19.32 -1.07
CA ALA A 50 -4.78 18.50 -1.67
C ALA A 50 -6.13 19.23 -1.65
N ASP A 51 -6.60 19.68 -2.80
CA ASP A 51 -7.91 20.27 -3.02
C ASP A 51 -8.94 19.20 -3.46
N ASP A 52 -10.17 19.63 -3.71
CA ASP A 52 -11.25 18.71 -4.07
C ASP A 52 -11.01 18.07 -5.46
N ALA A 53 -10.35 18.76 -6.40
CA ALA A 53 -10.03 18.20 -7.70
C ALA A 53 -9.07 17.02 -7.57
N PHE A 54 -7.97 17.20 -6.83
CA PHE A 54 -7.02 16.12 -6.54
C PHE A 54 -7.67 14.97 -5.77
N LYS A 55 -8.45 15.28 -4.71
CA LYS A 55 -9.10 14.23 -3.90
C LYS A 55 -10.09 13.40 -4.72
N ASN A 56 -10.91 14.05 -5.54
CA ASN A 56 -11.86 13.35 -6.41
C ASN A 56 -11.14 12.48 -7.45
N GLY A 57 -10.11 13.00 -8.11
CA GLY A 57 -9.30 12.23 -9.06
C GLY A 57 -8.62 11.03 -8.41
N ALA A 58 -8.00 11.23 -7.25
CA ALA A 58 -7.34 10.16 -6.50
C ALA A 58 -8.32 9.09 -6.00
N ALA A 59 -9.50 9.48 -5.54
CA ALA A 59 -10.53 8.54 -5.10
C ALA A 59 -11.16 7.78 -6.29
N ASP A 60 -11.37 8.44 -7.44
CA ASP A 60 -11.86 7.79 -8.65
C ASP A 60 -10.85 6.75 -9.15
N PHE A 61 -9.58 7.14 -9.24
CA PHE A 61 -8.50 6.21 -9.57
C PHE A 61 -8.48 5.01 -8.62
N ALA A 62 -8.58 5.26 -7.30
CA ALA A 62 -8.52 4.21 -6.30
C ALA A 62 -9.65 3.19 -6.45
N VAL A 63 -10.88 3.65 -6.60
CA VAL A 63 -12.05 2.78 -6.73
C VAL A 63 -12.04 2.04 -8.06
N ARG A 64 -11.76 2.71 -9.17
CA ARG A 64 -11.68 2.06 -10.50
C ARG A 64 -10.56 1.03 -10.56
N LEU A 65 -9.39 1.31 -9.97
CA LEU A 65 -8.30 0.35 -9.90
C LEU A 65 -8.70 -0.87 -9.07
N PHE A 66 -9.36 -0.67 -7.92
CA PHE A 66 -9.87 -1.77 -7.10
C PHE A 66 -10.87 -2.63 -7.87
N GLN A 67 -11.85 -2.02 -8.56
CA GLN A 67 -12.82 -2.73 -9.37
C GLN A 67 -12.19 -3.56 -10.49
N THR A 68 -11.18 -2.99 -11.17
CA THR A 68 -10.54 -3.65 -12.32
C THR A 68 -9.58 -4.76 -11.89
N THR A 69 -9.04 -4.68 -10.67
CA THR A 69 -8.19 -5.72 -10.07
C THR A 69 -8.97 -6.73 -9.24
N TRP A 70 -10.28 -6.52 -9.07
CA TRP A 70 -11.15 -7.42 -8.34
C TRP A 70 -11.31 -8.76 -9.07
N GLU A 71 -11.09 -9.87 -8.37
CA GLU A 71 -11.34 -11.21 -8.83
C GLU A 71 -12.42 -11.86 -7.96
N GLU A 72 -13.50 -12.29 -8.58
CA GLU A 72 -14.62 -12.97 -7.90
C GLU A 72 -14.12 -14.13 -7.03
N GLY A 73 -14.59 -14.18 -5.80
CA GLY A 73 -14.27 -15.27 -4.87
C GLY A 73 -12.88 -15.19 -4.20
N LYS A 74 -12.08 -14.18 -4.50
CA LYS A 74 -10.75 -14.02 -3.88
C LYS A 74 -10.69 -12.82 -2.94
N ASN A 75 -9.92 -12.95 -1.87
CA ASN A 75 -9.52 -11.79 -1.08
C ASN A 75 -8.65 -10.87 -1.95
N SER A 76 -8.84 -9.58 -1.84
CA SER A 76 -8.05 -8.59 -2.59
C SER A 76 -7.55 -7.47 -1.70
N LEU A 77 -6.41 -6.90 -2.06
CA LEU A 77 -5.80 -5.78 -1.36
C LEU A 77 -4.89 -5.01 -2.31
N ILE A 78 -5.22 -3.76 -2.55
CA ILE A 78 -4.34 -2.86 -3.29
C ILE A 78 -4.06 -1.59 -2.48
N SER A 79 -2.96 -0.93 -2.78
CA SER A 79 -2.69 0.43 -2.35
C SER A 79 -2.73 1.37 -3.56
N PRO A 80 -3.85 2.03 -3.80
CA PRO A 80 -3.99 2.93 -4.94
C PRO A 80 -2.98 4.07 -4.92
N LEU A 81 -2.72 4.64 -3.74
CA LEU A 81 -1.72 5.70 -3.59
C LEU A 81 -0.33 5.25 -4.05
N SER A 82 0.07 4.05 -3.65
CA SER A 82 1.39 3.53 -4.00
C SER A 82 1.52 3.27 -5.50
N VAL A 83 0.46 2.75 -6.15
CA VAL A 83 0.41 2.57 -7.62
C VAL A 83 0.40 3.93 -8.33
N MET A 84 -0.39 4.90 -7.84
CA MET A 84 -0.41 6.26 -8.38
C MET A 84 0.98 6.89 -8.36
N LEU A 85 1.72 6.76 -7.25
CA LEU A 85 3.10 7.25 -7.14
C LEU A 85 4.02 6.60 -8.18
N ALA A 86 3.99 5.26 -8.31
CA ALA A 86 4.83 4.54 -9.27
C ALA A 86 4.56 4.95 -10.74
N LEU A 87 3.29 5.12 -11.09
CA LEU A 87 2.90 5.56 -12.43
C LEU A 87 3.26 7.03 -12.67
N SER A 88 3.05 7.91 -11.69
CA SER A 88 3.41 9.33 -11.80
C SER A 88 4.92 9.55 -11.94
N MET A 89 5.73 8.75 -11.22
CA MET A 89 7.19 8.70 -11.44
C MET A 89 7.53 8.46 -12.90
N THR A 90 6.87 7.49 -13.52
CA THR A 90 7.12 7.10 -14.91
C THR A 90 6.56 8.12 -15.90
N ALA A 91 5.40 8.73 -15.59
CA ALA A 91 4.76 9.78 -16.40
C ALA A 91 5.65 11.02 -16.57
N ASN A 92 6.57 11.28 -15.65
CA ASN A 92 7.56 12.35 -15.78
C ASN A 92 8.51 12.17 -16.98
N GLY A 93 8.61 10.97 -17.53
CA GLY A 93 9.38 10.69 -18.74
C GLY A 93 8.54 10.48 -20.00
N ALA A 94 7.21 10.49 -19.86
CA ALA A 94 6.27 10.29 -20.95
C ALA A 94 6.01 11.57 -21.75
N LYS A 95 5.63 11.42 -23.02
CA LYS A 95 5.21 12.52 -23.90
C LYS A 95 4.01 12.11 -24.75
N GLY A 96 3.40 13.10 -25.42
CA GLY A 96 2.32 12.89 -26.38
C GLY A 96 1.17 12.07 -25.82
N GLU A 97 0.68 11.10 -26.60
CA GLU A 97 -0.45 10.24 -26.24
C GLU A 97 -0.15 9.36 -25.01
N THR A 98 1.11 8.92 -24.84
CA THR A 98 1.56 8.18 -23.67
C THR A 98 1.30 8.97 -22.38
N LEU A 99 1.73 10.23 -22.36
CA LEU A 99 1.50 11.12 -21.21
C LEU A 99 0.01 11.41 -21.02
N ALA A 100 -0.71 11.71 -22.10
CA ALA A 100 -2.13 12.06 -22.03
C ALA A 100 -2.97 10.93 -21.38
N GLN A 101 -2.74 9.68 -21.77
CA GLN A 101 -3.44 8.53 -21.16
C GLN A 101 -3.07 8.32 -19.67
N MET A 102 -1.81 8.59 -19.30
CA MET A 102 -1.37 8.51 -17.91
C MET A 102 -2.00 9.63 -17.07
N GLU A 103 -2.01 10.87 -17.54
CA GLU A 103 -2.64 12.00 -16.84
C GLU A 103 -4.15 11.79 -16.65
N ALA A 104 -4.85 11.38 -17.71
CA ALA A 104 -6.29 11.10 -17.66
C ALA A 104 -6.65 10.03 -16.64
N LEU A 105 -5.80 9.00 -16.48
CA LEU A 105 -6.02 7.95 -15.51
C LEU A 105 -5.69 8.39 -14.07
N LEU A 106 -4.56 9.09 -13.87
CA LEU A 106 -4.00 9.33 -12.53
C LEU A 106 -4.64 10.53 -11.82
N GLY A 107 -4.97 11.58 -12.54
CA GLY A 107 -5.39 12.84 -11.92
C GLY A 107 -6.72 13.41 -12.44
N GLY A 108 -7.43 12.69 -13.32
CA GLY A 108 -8.63 13.26 -13.96
C GLY A 108 -8.26 14.53 -14.78
N ASP A 109 -7.23 14.42 -15.61
CA ASP A 109 -6.66 15.49 -16.45
C ASP A 109 -5.81 16.54 -15.69
N ILE A 110 -5.42 16.30 -14.44
CA ILE A 110 -4.41 17.14 -13.78
C ILE A 110 -3.06 16.91 -14.48
N PRO A 111 -2.41 17.98 -15.01
CA PRO A 111 -1.11 17.84 -15.66
C PRO A 111 -0.06 17.25 -14.70
N ILE A 112 0.85 16.41 -15.22
CA ILE A 112 1.83 15.69 -14.39
C ILE A 112 2.67 16.63 -13.51
N GLY A 113 3.01 17.83 -13.99
CA GLY A 113 3.74 18.81 -13.19
C GLY A 113 2.98 19.25 -11.93
N GLU A 114 1.67 19.47 -12.05
CA GLU A 114 0.80 19.80 -10.91
C GLU A 114 0.53 18.57 -10.04
N LEU A 115 0.35 17.41 -10.66
CA LEU A 115 0.16 16.14 -9.93
C LEU A 115 1.38 15.80 -9.06
N ASN A 116 2.60 16.07 -9.54
CA ASN A 116 3.83 15.93 -8.75
C ASN A 116 3.77 16.78 -7.47
N GLU A 117 3.35 18.05 -7.59
CA GLU A 117 3.23 18.95 -6.43
C GLU A 117 2.18 18.48 -5.42
N TYR A 118 1.02 18.01 -5.92
CA TYR A 118 -0.02 17.43 -5.06
C TYR A 118 0.45 16.19 -4.33
N LEU A 119 1.03 15.22 -5.06
CA LEU A 119 1.49 13.97 -4.49
C LEU A 119 2.62 14.18 -3.48
N HIS A 120 3.58 15.06 -3.79
CA HIS A 120 4.67 15.41 -2.87
C HIS A 120 4.14 15.99 -1.55
N ALA A 121 3.25 17.00 -1.64
CA ALA A 121 2.66 17.62 -0.47
C ALA A 121 1.77 16.63 0.31
N TYR A 122 0.96 15.84 -0.40
CA TYR A 122 0.06 14.88 0.21
C TYR A 122 0.82 13.79 0.97
N VAL A 123 1.80 13.13 0.33
CA VAL A 123 2.63 12.12 0.99
C VAL A 123 3.41 12.71 2.17
N GLY A 124 3.95 13.91 2.02
CA GLY A 124 4.63 14.62 3.10
C GLY A 124 3.74 15.00 4.28
N SER A 125 2.41 15.09 4.07
CA SER A 125 1.43 15.39 5.11
C SER A 125 0.87 14.15 5.82
N LEU A 126 1.10 12.94 5.27
CA LEU A 126 0.59 11.72 5.86
C LEU A 126 1.16 11.48 7.26
N PRO A 127 0.30 11.10 8.21
CA PRO A 127 0.74 10.88 9.59
C PRO A 127 1.79 9.77 9.69
N SER A 128 2.83 10.00 10.48
CA SER A 128 3.85 8.99 10.79
C SER A 128 4.30 9.08 12.24
N SER A 129 4.36 7.95 12.93
CA SER A 129 4.85 7.82 14.30
C SER A 129 5.34 6.39 14.56
N GLU A 130 5.91 6.14 15.73
CA GLU A 130 6.28 4.77 16.15
C GLU A 130 5.08 3.81 16.22
N LYS A 131 3.85 4.34 16.36
CA LYS A 131 2.61 3.56 16.53
C LYS A 131 1.67 3.63 15.32
N ALA A 132 2.08 4.30 14.27
CA ALA A 132 1.38 4.33 12.99
C ALA A 132 2.40 4.69 11.89
N LYS A 133 2.91 3.68 11.22
CA LYS A 133 3.94 3.76 10.18
C LYS A 133 3.33 3.36 8.85
N LEU A 134 3.43 4.24 7.87
CA LEU A 134 3.19 3.94 6.47
C LEU A 134 4.53 4.01 5.73
N THR A 135 4.92 2.91 5.09
CA THR A 135 6.10 2.86 4.24
C THR A 135 5.64 2.67 2.81
N LEU A 136 5.93 3.64 1.96
CA LEU A 136 5.68 3.61 0.52
C LEU A 136 7.03 3.50 -0.17
N ALA A 137 7.23 2.49 -1.00
CA ALA A 137 8.46 2.32 -1.73
C ALA A 137 8.19 1.99 -3.20
N ASN A 138 8.79 2.78 -4.08
CA ASN A 138 8.63 2.69 -5.53
C ASN A 138 9.99 2.62 -6.20
N SER A 139 10.14 1.74 -7.18
CA SER A 139 11.35 1.64 -7.98
C SER A 139 11.06 1.37 -9.44
N ILE A 140 11.93 1.90 -10.29
CA ILE A 140 11.93 1.65 -11.73
C ILE A 140 13.19 0.85 -12.05
N TRP A 141 13.01 -0.24 -12.77
CA TRP A 141 14.09 -1.11 -13.20
C TRP A 141 14.17 -1.09 -14.72
N PHE A 142 15.33 -0.71 -15.24
CA PHE A 142 15.60 -0.60 -16.68
C PHE A 142 16.55 -1.70 -17.13
N LYS A 143 16.33 -2.20 -18.35
CA LYS A 143 17.28 -3.10 -19.00
C LYS A 143 18.56 -2.34 -19.35
N ASN A 144 19.73 -2.91 -19.05
CA ASN A 144 21.00 -2.22 -19.21
C ASN A 144 21.53 -2.18 -20.65
N SER A 145 20.96 -2.99 -21.54
CA SER A 145 21.36 -3.08 -22.94
C SER A 145 20.95 -1.80 -23.70
N GLY A 146 21.95 -1.07 -24.20
CA GLY A 146 21.73 0.12 -25.05
C GLY A 146 20.94 1.28 -24.45
N PHE A 147 20.67 1.27 -23.13
CA PHE A 147 19.78 2.22 -22.49
C PHE A 147 20.53 3.35 -21.78
N THR A 148 20.11 4.60 -22.00
CA THR A 148 20.59 5.80 -21.31
C THR A 148 19.41 6.55 -20.72
N VAL A 149 19.48 6.89 -19.42
CA VAL A 149 18.43 7.64 -18.71
C VAL A 149 18.80 9.12 -18.71
N GLU A 150 17.80 9.98 -18.88
CA GLU A 150 17.96 11.44 -18.83
C GLU A 150 18.14 11.91 -17.38
N GLU A 151 19.10 12.79 -17.16
CA GLU A 151 19.40 13.35 -15.83
C GLU A 151 18.19 14.12 -15.25
N ASP A 152 17.49 14.90 -16.09
CA ASP A 152 16.28 15.65 -15.68
C ASP A 152 15.16 14.72 -15.19
N PHE A 153 15.03 13.53 -15.78
CA PHE A 153 14.07 12.53 -15.31
C PHE A 153 14.43 12.00 -13.91
N LEU A 154 15.70 11.66 -13.72
CA LEU A 154 16.17 11.17 -12.42
C LEU A 154 16.07 12.26 -11.34
N GLN A 155 16.47 13.49 -11.66
CA GLN A 155 16.38 14.62 -10.72
C GLN A 155 14.93 14.87 -10.31
N ARG A 156 13.98 14.90 -11.25
CA ARG A 156 12.56 15.09 -10.94
C ARG A 156 11.99 13.99 -10.05
N ASN A 157 12.40 12.75 -10.28
CA ASN A 157 12.00 11.62 -9.43
C ASN A 157 12.65 11.66 -8.04
N ALA A 158 13.85 12.20 -7.91
CA ALA A 158 14.46 12.49 -6.61
C ALA A 158 13.69 13.57 -5.86
N ASP A 159 13.33 14.64 -6.54
CA ASP A 159 12.73 15.85 -5.96
C ASP A 159 11.32 15.58 -5.39
N TYR A 160 10.49 14.86 -6.13
CA TYR A 160 9.08 14.69 -5.79
C TYR A 160 8.75 13.34 -5.12
N TYR A 161 9.53 12.29 -5.37
CA TYR A 161 9.14 10.92 -4.99
C TYR A 161 10.15 10.20 -4.10
N GLY A 162 11.39 10.69 -3.98
CA GLY A 162 12.44 9.92 -3.31
C GLY A 162 12.60 8.53 -3.94
N ALA A 163 12.40 8.44 -5.24
CA ALA A 163 12.30 7.19 -5.99
C ALA A 163 13.63 6.45 -6.07
N ALA A 164 13.56 5.12 -6.21
CA ALA A 164 14.70 4.29 -6.60
C ALA A 164 14.65 3.99 -8.11
N ALA A 165 15.81 4.04 -8.77
CA ALA A 165 15.95 3.70 -10.19
C ALA A 165 17.19 2.85 -10.40
N TYR A 166 17.04 1.72 -11.08
CA TYR A 166 18.09 0.73 -11.27
C TYR A 166 18.24 0.34 -12.73
N LYS A 167 19.47 -0.01 -13.12
CA LYS A 167 19.80 -0.50 -14.45
C LYS A 167 20.44 -1.89 -14.35
N SER A 168 19.85 -2.89 -15.01
CA SER A 168 20.21 -4.30 -14.83
C SER A 168 20.06 -5.15 -16.08
N ALA A 169 20.61 -6.36 -16.08
CA ALA A 169 20.57 -7.26 -17.23
C ALA A 169 19.22 -7.99 -17.44
N PHE A 170 18.29 -7.91 -16.49
CA PHE A 170 17.02 -8.65 -16.46
C PHE A 170 17.23 -10.18 -16.46
N ASP A 171 18.22 -10.60 -15.68
CA ASP A 171 18.60 -11.99 -15.45
C ASP A 171 18.23 -12.46 -14.02
N GLU A 172 18.66 -13.64 -13.65
CA GLU A 172 18.48 -14.21 -12.31
C GLU A 172 19.07 -13.35 -11.17
N LYS A 173 20.08 -12.52 -11.46
CA LYS A 173 20.62 -11.58 -10.48
C LYS A 173 19.63 -10.44 -10.28
N THR A 174 19.07 -9.90 -11.36
CA THR A 174 18.04 -8.85 -11.31
C THR A 174 16.82 -9.33 -10.53
N LEU A 175 16.36 -10.56 -10.75
CA LEU A 175 15.26 -11.18 -10.00
C LEU A 175 15.54 -11.17 -8.50
N ARG A 176 16.75 -11.57 -8.09
CA ARG A 176 17.13 -11.55 -6.66
C ARG A 176 17.20 -10.13 -6.13
N ASP A 177 17.75 -9.19 -6.88
CA ASP A 177 17.89 -7.80 -6.46
C ASP A 177 16.52 -7.12 -6.29
N ILE A 178 15.56 -7.36 -7.18
CA ILE A 178 14.17 -6.88 -7.03
C ILE A 178 13.52 -7.44 -5.77
N ASN A 179 13.62 -8.75 -5.55
CA ASN A 179 13.02 -9.38 -4.37
C ASN A 179 13.69 -8.92 -3.07
N ASN A 180 15.00 -8.73 -3.07
CA ASN A 180 15.74 -8.19 -1.93
C ASN A 180 15.32 -6.74 -1.65
N TRP A 181 15.17 -5.91 -2.69
CA TRP A 181 14.70 -4.54 -2.56
C TRP A 181 13.30 -4.48 -1.92
N VAL A 182 12.38 -5.33 -2.36
CA VAL A 182 11.04 -5.44 -1.76
C VAL A 182 11.12 -5.87 -0.31
N LYS A 183 11.93 -6.88 0.00
CA LYS A 183 12.12 -7.38 1.37
C LYS A 183 12.66 -6.30 2.31
N GLU A 184 13.65 -5.55 1.88
CA GLU A 184 14.23 -4.44 2.65
C GLU A 184 13.21 -3.33 2.91
N ASN A 185 12.41 -2.97 1.89
CA ASN A 185 11.43 -1.89 1.98
C ASN A 185 10.11 -2.29 2.68
N THR A 186 9.96 -3.55 3.06
CA THR A 186 8.79 -4.07 3.80
C THR A 186 9.15 -4.68 5.15
N ASP A 187 10.30 -4.32 5.72
CA ASP A 187 10.79 -4.86 6.99
C ASP A 187 10.77 -6.41 7.03
N GLY A 188 11.03 -7.04 5.88
CA GLY A 188 11.04 -8.49 5.71
C GLY A 188 9.66 -9.17 5.64
N VAL A 189 8.58 -8.41 5.59
CA VAL A 189 7.20 -8.94 5.55
C VAL A 189 6.87 -9.53 4.19
N ILE A 190 7.36 -8.90 3.12
CA ILE A 190 7.19 -9.38 1.76
C ILE A 190 8.54 -9.91 1.26
N ASP A 191 8.65 -11.23 1.13
CA ASP A 191 9.90 -11.87 0.71
C ASP A 191 10.10 -11.85 -0.82
N LYS A 192 9.00 -11.77 -1.60
CA LYS A 192 9.06 -11.99 -3.04
C LYS A 192 7.89 -11.29 -3.76
N ILE A 193 8.20 -10.61 -4.86
CA ILE A 193 7.22 -9.96 -5.75
C ILE A 193 7.30 -10.49 -7.19
N VAL A 194 8.47 -10.96 -7.62
CA VAL A 194 8.69 -11.52 -8.95
C VAL A 194 9.25 -12.94 -8.85
N ASP A 195 8.67 -13.85 -9.64
CA ASP A 195 9.04 -15.26 -9.70
C ASP A 195 9.96 -15.58 -10.87
N GLN A 196 9.81 -14.83 -11.95
CA GLN A 196 10.50 -15.08 -13.20
C GLN A 196 10.74 -13.76 -13.93
N MET A 197 11.93 -13.58 -14.48
CA MET A 197 12.25 -12.46 -15.36
C MET A 197 11.79 -12.75 -16.79
N ASP A 198 11.23 -11.72 -17.42
CA ASP A 198 10.99 -11.75 -18.86
C ASP A 198 12.25 -11.21 -19.58
N PRO A 199 12.96 -12.01 -20.39
CA PRO A 199 14.16 -11.57 -21.08
C PRO A 199 13.91 -10.49 -22.15
N TYR A 200 12.65 -10.32 -22.59
CA TYR A 200 12.26 -9.30 -23.56
C TYR A 200 11.77 -8.01 -22.91
N ALA A 201 11.56 -8.01 -21.63
CA ALA A 201 11.14 -6.82 -20.91
C ALA A 201 12.20 -5.71 -20.95
N VAL A 202 11.75 -4.48 -20.99
CA VAL A 202 12.57 -3.26 -21.07
C VAL A 202 12.54 -2.48 -19.77
N MET A 203 11.38 -2.41 -19.13
CA MET A 203 11.16 -1.64 -17.92
C MET A 203 10.14 -2.33 -17.00
N TYR A 204 10.50 -2.48 -15.71
CA TYR A 204 9.59 -2.91 -14.65
C TYR A 204 9.35 -1.77 -13.67
N LEU A 205 8.10 -1.55 -13.33
CA LEU A 205 7.70 -0.75 -12.18
C LEU A 205 7.42 -1.69 -11.02
N VAL A 206 8.12 -1.49 -9.91
CA VAL A 206 8.00 -2.33 -8.71
C VAL A 206 7.55 -1.44 -7.56
N ASN A 207 6.39 -1.79 -7.03
CA ASN A 207 5.71 -1.04 -6.01
C ASN A 207 5.42 -1.92 -4.81
N THR A 208 5.76 -1.45 -3.62
CA THR A 208 5.46 -2.13 -2.37
C THR A 208 5.07 -1.15 -1.29
N VAL A 209 4.21 -1.60 -0.40
CA VAL A 209 3.66 -0.79 0.67
C VAL A 209 3.48 -1.61 1.93
N LEU A 210 3.82 -0.99 3.07
CA LEU A 210 3.63 -1.56 4.39
C LEU A 210 2.91 -0.57 5.28
N PHE A 211 1.84 -1.02 5.93
CA PHE A 211 1.14 -0.28 6.96
C PHE A 211 1.23 -1.03 8.28
N ASP A 212 1.72 -0.33 9.31
CA ASP A 212 1.86 -0.87 10.67
C ASP A 212 1.33 0.18 11.65
N ALA A 213 0.10 -0.05 12.17
CA ALA A 213 -0.55 0.91 13.05
C ALA A 213 -1.36 0.23 14.15
N GLU A 214 -1.22 0.74 15.38
CA GLU A 214 -2.04 0.33 16.52
C GLU A 214 -3.43 0.98 16.45
N TRP A 215 -4.47 0.22 16.84
CA TRP A 215 -5.79 0.81 17.08
C TRP A 215 -5.71 1.92 18.12
N GLN A 216 -6.53 2.94 17.97
CA GLN A 216 -6.71 3.94 19.03
C GLN A 216 -7.20 3.27 20.31
N ASN A 217 -8.16 2.38 20.19
CA ASN A 217 -8.67 1.51 21.25
C ASN A 217 -8.45 0.06 20.83
N ILE A 218 -7.46 -0.61 21.44
CA ILE A 218 -7.16 -2.02 21.20
C ILE A 218 -8.24 -2.91 21.80
N TYR A 219 -8.39 -4.11 21.25
CA TYR A 219 -9.31 -5.10 21.81
C TYR A 219 -8.70 -5.81 23.02
N HIS A 220 -9.49 -5.94 24.08
CA HIS A 220 -9.15 -6.73 25.25
C HIS A 220 -9.44 -8.21 25.02
N LYS A 221 -8.82 -9.09 25.82
CA LYS A 221 -8.99 -10.53 25.67
C LYS A 221 -10.45 -11.01 25.75
N HIS A 222 -11.28 -10.35 26.54
CA HIS A 222 -12.70 -10.70 26.69
C HIS A 222 -13.57 -10.22 25.52
N GLU A 223 -13.07 -9.31 24.70
CA GLU A 223 -13.72 -8.81 23.49
C GLU A 223 -13.40 -9.67 22.26
N VAL A 224 -12.47 -10.62 22.39
CA VAL A 224 -12.11 -11.55 21.31
C VAL A 224 -12.64 -12.93 21.66
N ARG A 225 -13.52 -13.46 20.83
CA ARG A 225 -14.14 -14.77 21.02
C ARG A 225 -14.45 -15.43 19.68
N ASP A 226 -14.65 -16.75 19.69
CA ASP A 226 -15.02 -17.48 18.49
C ASP A 226 -16.34 -16.97 17.93
N GLY A 227 -16.36 -16.78 16.61
CA GLY A 227 -17.51 -16.40 15.82
C GLY A 227 -17.55 -17.21 14.53
N THR A 228 -18.61 -17.01 13.76
CA THR A 228 -18.76 -17.64 12.44
C THR A 228 -18.64 -16.59 11.36
N PHE A 229 -17.78 -16.84 10.38
CA PHE A 229 -17.73 -16.10 9.11
C PHE A 229 -18.29 -17.01 8.02
N THR A 230 -19.25 -16.51 7.26
CA THR A 230 -19.81 -17.21 6.09
C THR A 230 -19.07 -16.73 4.86
N ALA A 231 -18.21 -17.56 4.29
CA ALA A 231 -17.44 -17.24 3.09
C ALA A 231 -18.35 -17.05 1.85
N ILE A 232 -17.79 -16.48 0.78
CA ILE A 232 -18.55 -16.17 -0.44
C ILE A 232 -19.16 -17.42 -1.11
N ASP A 233 -18.54 -18.57 -0.93
CA ASP A 233 -19.05 -19.89 -1.39
C ASP A 233 -20.11 -20.50 -0.46
N GLY A 234 -20.50 -19.80 0.61
CA GLY A 234 -21.44 -20.25 1.64
C GLY A 234 -20.81 -21.12 2.74
N ALA A 235 -19.53 -21.43 2.67
CA ALA A 235 -18.85 -22.22 3.71
C ALA A 235 -18.73 -21.43 5.02
N LYS A 236 -19.05 -22.09 6.13
CA LYS A 236 -18.93 -21.50 7.46
C LYS A 236 -17.53 -21.73 8.05
N ARG A 237 -16.85 -20.66 8.42
CA ARG A 237 -15.54 -20.66 9.06
C ARG A 237 -15.66 -20.26 10.52
N THR A 238 -15.03 -21.01 11.43
CA THR A 238 -14.85 -20.53 12.80
C THR A 238 -13.66 -19.58 12.84
N VAL A 239 -13.90 -18.34 13.22
CA VAL A 239 -12.90 -17.26 13.24
C VAL A 239 -12.81 -16.62 14.63
N SER A 240 -11.68 -16.02 14.94
CA SER A 240 -11.57 -15.13 16.11
C SER A 240 -12.21 -13.80 15.79
N MET A 241 -13.41 -13.56 16.31
CA MET A 241 -14.19 -12.34 16.13
C MET A 241 -13.87 -11.34 17.25
N MET A 242 -13.55 -10.12 16.88
CA MET A 242 -13.22 -9.00 17.76
C MET A 242 -14.41 -8.06 17.85
N TYR A 243 -14.93 -7.83 19.06
CA TYR A 243 -16.13 -7.02 19.33
C TYR A 243 -15.73 -5.68 19.93
N SER A 244 -16.34 -4.59 19.44
CA SER A 244 -16.12 -3.23 19.97
C SER A 244 -17.38 -2.37 19.87
N ASN A 245 -17.34 -1.19 20.54
CA ASN A 245 -18.28 -0.13 20.31
C ASN A 245 -17.55 0.99 19.60
N GLU A 246 -17.95 1.24 18.35
CA GLU A 246 -17.40 2.34 17.56
C GLU A 246 -18.33 3.56 17.62
N SER A 247 -17.85 4.72 17.18
CA SER A 247 -18.58 6.00 17.30
C SER A 247 -19.02 6.57 15.95
N LEU A 248 -18.56 6.03 14.84
CA LEU A 248 -18.81 6.52 13.50
C LEU A 248 -19.41 5.41 12.63
N TYR A 249 -20.65 5.60 12.23
CA TYR A 249 -21.40 4.69 11.37
C TYR A 249 -21.37 5.14 9.92
N LEU A 250 -21.12 4.22 9.03
CA LEU A 250 -21.14 4.41 7.58
C LEU A 250 -22.41 3.81 6.99
N ASP A 251 -22.98 4.49 5.99
CA ASP A 251 -24.17 4.06 5.28
C ASP A 251 -24.22 4.75 3.91
N ASP A 252 -24.07 3.98 2.85
CA ASP A 252 -24.15 4.43 1.46
C ASP A 252 -25.45 4.00 0.76
N GLY A 253 -26.39 3.42 1.53
CA GLY A 253 -27.66 2.87 1.04
C GLY A 253 -27.58 1.44 0.52
N LYS A 254 -26.42 0.93 0.14
CA LYS A 254 -26.18 -0.45 -0.31
C LYS A 254 -25.36 -1.27 0.67
N ALA A 255 -24.56 -0.61 1.48
CA ALA A 255 -23.80 -1.19 2.57
C ALA A 255 -23.92 -0.36 3.83
N THR A 256 -23.75 -1.02 4.96
CA THR A 256 -23.56 -0.39 6.26
C THR A 256 -22.18 -0.68 6.79
N GLY A 257 -21.65 0.20 7.64
CA GLY A 257 -20.27 0.08 8.06
C GLY A 257 -19.93 0.89 9.29
N PHE A 258 -18.65 0.91 9.61
CA PHE A 258 -18.10 1.73 10.68
C PHE A 258 -16.68 2.18 10.37
N LEU A 259 -16.26 3.27 11.03
CA LEU A 259 -14.86 3.67 11.09
C LEU A 259 -14.27 3.23 12.42
N LYS A 260 -13.16 2.50 12.38
CA LYS A 260 -12.35 2.18 13.55
C LYS A 260 -11.03 2.94 13.47
N PRO A 261 -10.81 3.92 14.37
CA PRO A 261 -9.59 4.74 14.32
C PRO A 261 -8.34 3.95 14.72
N TYR A 262 -7.26 4.19 13.97
CA TYR A 262 -5.91 3.93 14.44
C TYR A 262 -5.38 5.11 15.26
N LYS A 263 -4.29 4.92 15.96
CA LYS A 263 -3.51 6.04 16.48
C LYS A 263 -2.99 6.87 15.31
N ASN A 264 -2.93 8.18 15.54
CA ASN A 264 -2.24 9.09 14.62
C ASN A 264 -2.85 9.30 13.22
N GLY A 265 -4.18 9.39 13.11
CA GLY A 265 -4.82 10.04 11.95
C GLY A 265 -5.21 9.13 10.79
N TYR A 266 -5.19 7.81 10.97
CA TYR A 266 -5.77 6.84 10.04
C TYR A 266 -7.02 6.19 10.63
N SER A 267 -7.86 5.61 9.77
CA SER A 267 -8.98 4.77 10.18
C SER A 267 -9.14 3.56 9.26
N PHE A 268 -9.60 2.46 9.84
CA PHE A 268 -10.13 1.32 9.11
C PHE A 268 -11.61 1.59 8.82
N ALA A 269 -11.96 1.70 7.56
CA ALA A 269 -13.35 1.82 7.09
C ALA A 269 -13.83 0.43 6.69
N ALA A 270 -14.84 -0.10 7.36
CA ALA A 270 -15.49 -1.35 6.99
C ALA A 270 -16.81 -1.05 6.28
N LEU A 271 -17.13 -1.76 5.20
CA LEU A 271 -18.36 -1.64 4.44
C LEU A 271 -18.92 -3.04 4.17
N LEU A 272 -19.99 -3.37 4.87
CA LEU A 272 -20.68 -4.66 4.77
C LEU A 272 -21.91 -4.49 3.87
N PRO A 273 -21.95 -5.13 2.68
CA PRO A 273 -23.13 -5.08 1.82
C PRO A 273 -24.39 -5.48 2.57
N ASN A 274 -25.50 -4.77 2.33
CA ASN A 274 -26.79 -5.06 2.95
C ASN A 274 -27.29 -6.47 2.56
N GLU A 275 -28.19 -7.04 3.35
CA GLU A 275 -28.79 -8.33 3.02
C GLU A 275 -29.39 -8.32 1.62
N GLY A 276 -29.07 -9.33 0.82
CA GLY A 276 -29.51 -9.45 -0.57
C GLY A 276 -28.65 -8.69 -1.58
N VAL A 277 -27.64 -7.94 -1.17
CA VAL A 277 -26.64 -7.32 -2.06
C VAL A 277 -25.41 -8.21 -2.12
N ALA A 278 -25.10 -8.73 -3.30
CA ALA A 278 -23.88 -9.50 -3.52
C ALA A 278 -22.65 -8.59 -3.42
N LEU A 279 -21.50 -9.13 -2.95
CA LEU A 279 -20.27 -8.37 -2.84
C LEU A 279 -19.81 -7.82 -4.21
N ASP A 280 -19.97 -8.63 -5.28
CA ASP A 280 -19.59 -8.23 -6.64
C ASP A 280 -20.44 -7.06 -7.14
N ASP A 281 -21.77 -7.10 -6.92
CA ASP A 281 -22.68 -6.01 -7.27
C ASP A 281 -22.37 -4.75 -6.48
N TYR A 282 -22.04 -4.91 -5.20
CA TYR A 282 -21.62 -3.80 -4.35
C TYR A 282 -20.32 -3.19 -4.84
N THR A 283 -19.30 -4.00 -5.07
CA THR A 283 -17.98 -3.55 -5.56
C THR A 283 -18.13 -2.82 -6.90
N ALA A 284 -18.89 -3.39 -7.85
CA ALA A 284 -19.15 -2.76 -9.15
C ALA A 284 -19.90 -1.42 -9.05
N SER A 285 -20.65 -1.21 -7.97
CA SER A 285 -21.43 0.03 -7.75
C SER A 285 -20.69 1.15 -7.05
N LEU A 286 -19.49 0.88 -6.52
CA LEU A 286 -18.68 1.90 -5.87
C LEU A 286 -18.24 2.98 -6.87
N THR A 287 -18.16 4.21 -6.38
CA THR A 287 -17.55 5.34 -7.11
C THR A 287 -16.62 6.11 -6.17
N GLY A 288 -15.62 6.80 -6.71
CA GLY A 288 -14.71 7.61 -5.91
C GLY A 288 -15.44 8.69 -5.11
N GLU A 289 -16.36 9.42 -5.76
CA GLU A 289 -17.20 10.42 -5.10
C GLU A 289 -18.11 9.81 -4.03
N GLY A 290 -18.74 8.66 -4.32
CA GLY A 290 -19.58 7.93 -3.38
C GLY A 290 -18.80 7.49 -2.14
N PHE A 291 -17.59 6.97 -2.32
CA PHE A 291 -16.72 6.58 -1.23
C PHE A 291 -16.34 7.77 -0.33
N LEU A 292 -15.85 8.88 -0.93
CA LEU A 292 -15.54 10.11 -0.18
C LEU A 292 -16.74 10.66 0.57
N THR A 293 -17.91 10.66 -0.09
CA THR A 293 -19.17 11.14 0.50
C THR A 293 -19.58 10.27 1.69
N THR A 294 -19.46 8.95 1.59
CA THR A 294 -19.78 8.01 2.66
C THR A 294 -18.87 8.22 3.88
N VAL A 295 -17.59 8.39 3.66
CA VAL A 295 -16.62 8.66 4.73
C VAL A 295 -16.87 10.03 5.36
N LYS A 296 -17.07 11.07 4.56
CA LYS A 296 -17.32 12.44 5.02
C LYS A 296 -18.62 12.57 5.83
N ASN A 297 -19.65 11.82 5.43
CA ASN A 297 -20.98 11.85 6.07
C ASN A 297 -21.15 10.73 7.10
N ALA A 298 -20.06 10.20 7.65
CA ALA A 298 -20.11 9.24 8.75
C ALA A 298 -20.97 9.79 9.90
N LYS A 299 -21.97 9.00 10.33
CA LYS A 299 -22.96 9.42 11.34
C LYS A 299 -22.41 9.14 12.72
N GLU A 300 -22.30 10.15 13.56
CA GLU A 300 -21.95 9.97 14.97
C GLU A 300 -23.02 9.17 15.72
N GLY A 301 -22.57 8.37 16.68
CA GLY A 301 -23.40 7.57 17.57
C GLY A 301 -22.86 6.16 17.80
N PRO A 302 -23.39 5.42 18.77
CA PRO A 302 -22.90 4.11 19.13
C PRO A 302 -23.16 3.08 18.02
N VAL A 303 -22.11 2.34 17.68
CA VAL A 303 -22.16 1.23 16.72
C VAL A 303 -21.63 -0.02 17.41
N GLU A 304 -22.48 -1.01 17.66
CA GLU A 304 -22.01 -2.35 18.04
C GLU A 304 -21.32 -2.98 16.82
N ALA A 305 -20.01 -3.04 16.86
CA ALA A 305 -19.17 -3.51 15.77
C ALA A 305 -18.50 -4.84 16.09
N ALA A 306 -18.35 -5.70 15.09
CA ALA A 306 -17.44 -6.82 15.18
C ALA A 306 -16.73 -7.06 13.85
N MET A 307 -15.44 -7.39 13.93
CA MET A 307 -14.64 -7.80 12.77
C MET A 307 -13.83 -9.05 13.09
N PRO A 308 -13.64 -9.95 12.11
CA PRO A 308 -12.77 -11.11 12.30
C PRO A 308 -11.30 -10.68 12.29
N LYS A 309 -10.44 -11.47 12.96
CA LYS A 309 -9.00 -11.45 12.66
C LYS A 309 -8.76 -12.05 11.30
N PHE A 310 -7.93 -11.42 10.50
CA PHE A 310 -7.52 -11.96 9.21
C PHE A 310 -6.12 -11.49 8.82
N SER A 311 -5.45 -12.28 7.99
CA SER A 311 -4.19 -11.88 7.38
C SER A 311 -4.03 -12.57 6.03
N TYR A 312 -3.50 -11.84 5.06
CA TYR A 312 -3.11 -12.37 3.76
C TYR A 312 -2.15 -11.44 3.05
N ASP A 313 -1.40 -11.98 2.12
CA ASP A 313 -0.67 -11.22 1.11
C ASP A 313 -1.45 -11.22 -0.22
N TYR A 314 -1.32 -10.14 -0.95
CA TYR A 314 -1.92 -9.98 -2.26
C TYR A 314 -0.88 -9.43 -3.22
N GLY A 315 -0.63 -10.16 -4.30
CA GLY A 315 0.30 -9.75 -5.35
C GLY A 315 -0.38 -9.81 -6.69
N ILE A 316 -0.23 -8.75 -7.47
CA ILE A 316 -0.84 -8.64 -8.79
C ILE A 316 0.13 -7.99 -9.79
N GLU A 317 0.11 -8.46 -11.01
CA GLU A 317 0.64 -7.79 -12.19
C GLU A 317 -0.47 -6.93 -12.78
N MET A 318 -0.29 -5.60 -12.78
CA MET A 318 -1.38 -4.64 -13.02
C MET A 318 -1.50 -4.18 -14.48
N SER A 319 -0.64 -4.61 -15.39
CA SER A 319 -0.61 -4.08 -16.77
C SER A 319 -1.96 -4.24 -17.46
N ASP A 320 -2.61 -5.38 -17.34
CA ASP A 320 -3.92 -5.60 -17.98
C ASP A 320 -5.04 -4.77 -17.34
N ALA A 321 -5.02 -4.61 -16.01
CA ALA A 321 -5.97 -3.75 -15.31
C ALA A 321 -5.80 -2.27 -15.74
N LEU A 322 -4.57 -1.79 -15.85
CA LEU A 322 -4.27 -0.41 -16.27
C LEU A 322 -4.65 -0.18 -17.74
N LYS A 323 -4.41 -1.16 -18.62
CA LYS A 323 -4.89 -1.11 -20.01
C LYS A 323 -6.41 -1.05 -20.09
N ALA A 324 -7.11 -1.85 -19.30
CA ALA A 324 -8.57 -1.83 -19.23
C ALA A 324 -9.12 -0.49 -18.73
N LEU A 325 -8.35 0.24 -17.91
CA LEU A 325 -8.66 1.59 -17.47
C LEU A 325 -8.33 2.69 -18.48
N GLY A 326 -7.83 2.33 -19.68
CA GLY A 326 -7.54 3.25 -20.79
C GLY A 326 -6.07 3.57 -21.00
N MET A 327 -5.16 3.06 -20.16
CA MET A 327 -3.71 3.28 -20.29
C MET A 327 -3.08 2.21 -21.20
N THR A 328 -3.35 2.25 -22.50
CA THR A 328 -2.88 1.24 -23.46
C THR A 328 -1.55 1.59 -24.11
N VAL A 329 -1.38 2.84 -24.55
CA VAL A 329 -0.19 3.30 -25.28
C VAL A 329 1.11 3.17 -24.45
N PRO A 330 1.14 3.46 -23.15
CA PRO A 330 2.34 3.27 -22.34
C PRO A 330 2.92 1.84 -22.33
N PHE A 331 2.09 0.84 -22.63
CA PHE A 331 2.48 -0.57 -22.70
C PHE A 331 2.76 -1.08 -24.12
N ASP A 332 2.59 -0.22 -25.12
CA ASP A 332 2.79 -0.59 -26.54
C ASP A 332 4.24 -0.37 -26.95
N ALA A 333 4.90 -1.44 -27.42
CA ALA A 333 6.30 -1.41 -27.79
C ALA A 333 6.62 -0.51 -29.02
N GLU A 334 5.60 -0.16 -29.83
CA GLU A 334 5.77 0.69 -31.02
C GLU A 334 5.30 2.11 -30.80
N LEU A 335 4.24 2.28 -30.00
CA LEU A 335 3.54 3.58 -29.85
C LEU A 335 3.93 4.37 -28.60
N ALA A 336 4.51 3.71 -27.59
CA ALA A 336 4.91 4.41 -26.36
C ALA A 336 5.95 5.49 -26.63
N ASP A 337 5.75 6.66 -26.05
CA ASP A 337 6.73 7.76 -26.10
C ASP A 337 7.22 8.09 -24.68
N PHE A 338 8.33 7.46 -24.30
CA PHE A 338 9.09 7.74 -23.09
C PHE A 338 10.42 8.44 -23.38
N SER A 339 10.45 9.26 -24.45
CA SER A 339 11.66 10.00 -24.84
C SER A 339 12.11 11.06 -23.82
N GLY A 340 11.29 11.41 -22.85
CA GLY A 340 11.68 12.25 -21.71
C GLY A 340 12.32 11.45 -20.57
N LEU A 341 12.20 10.11 -20.59
CA LEU A 341 12.81 9.22 -19.60
C LEU A 341 14.24 8.85 -20.03
N GLY A 342 14.46 8.66 -21.32
CA GLY A 342 15.76 8.26 -21.85
C GLY A 342 15.71 7.77 -23.30
N HIS A 343 16.81 7.15 -23.72
CA HIS A 343 16.97 6.59 -25.05
C HIS A 343 17.48 5.14 -24.99
N SER A 344 17.02 4.33 -25.94
CA SER A 344 17.49 2.96 -26.11
C SER A 344 17.93 2.74 -27.56
N SER A 345 19.08 2.09 -27.76
CA SER A 345 19.54 1.64 -29.08
C SER A 345 18.89 0.32 -29.51
N ASP A 346 18.29 -0.41 -28.58
CA ASP A 346 17.79 -1.78 -28.79
C ASP A 346 16.27 -1.83 -29.04
N GLY A 347 15.63 -0.69 -29.25
CA GLY A 347 14.19 -0.56 -29.50
C GLY A 347 13.53 0.52 -28.65
N ASN A 348 12.21 0.58 -28.73
CA ASN A 348 11.44 1.58 -27.99
C ASN A 348 11.40 1.28 -26.48
N ILE A 349 11.18 2.33 -25.68
CA ILE A 349 10.98 2.24 -24.24
C ILE A 349 9.48 2.19 -23.96
N TYR A 350 9.03 1.17 -23.26
CA TYR A 350 7.64 0.98 -22.86
C TYR A 350 7.57 0.29 -21.50
N ILE A 351 6.44 0.39 -20.82
CA ILE A 351 6.21 -0.33 -19.57
C ILE A 351 5.96 -1.80 -19.89
N SER A 352 6.88 -2.67 -19.48
CA SER A 352 6.72 -4.11 -19.71
C SER A 352 5.86 -4.76 -18.63
N ARG A 353 6.04 -4.37 -17.36
CA ARG A 353 5.26 -4.89 -16.21
C ARG A 353 5.12 -3.85 -15.12
N VAL A 354 3.95 -3.87 -14.46
CA VAL A 354 3.68 -3.13 -13.22
C VAL A 354 3.38 -4.14 -12.11
N LEU A 355 4.33 -4.30 -11.20
CA LEU A 355 4.26 -5.28 -10.12
C LEU A 355 3.84 -4.57 -8.82
N HIS A 356 2.74 -5.02 -8.24
CA HIS A 356 2.26 -4.55 -6.94
C HIS A 356 2.12 -5.71 -5.98
N LYS A 357 2.61 -5.53 -4.77
CA LYS A 357 2.39 -6.48 -3.68
C LYS A 357 2.17 -5.75 -2.36
N ALA A 358 1.13 -6.16 -1.67
CA ALA A 358 0.72 -5.64 -0.38
C ALA A 358 0.48 -6.80 0.60
N TYR A 359 0.61 -6.52 1.89
CA TYR A 359 0.31 -7.44 2.97
C TYR A 359 -0.55 -6.74 4.01
N ILE A 360 -1.52 -7.47 4.55
CA ILE A 360 -2.36 -7.02 5.66
C ILE A 360 -2.46 -8.11 6.73
N ALA A 361 -2.39 -7.69 7.99
CA ALA A 361 -2.76 -8.51 9.14
C ALA A 361 -3.53 -7.64 10.12
N VAL A 362 -4.78 -8.00 10.36
CA VAL A 362 -5.69 -7.31 11.28
C VAL A 362 -5.90 -8.17 12.50
N ASP A 363 -5.51 -7.65 13.66
CA ASP A 363 -5.64 -8.34 14.94
C ASP A 363 -6.15 -7.40 16.05
N GLU A 364 -6.14 -7.87 17.29
CA GLU A 364 -6.62 -7.12 18.45
C GLU A 364 -5.84 -5.84 18.76
N LYS A 365 -4.63 -5.69 18.24
CA LYS A 365 -3.76 -4.55 18.52
C LYS A 365 -3.81 -3.49 17.42
N GLY A 366 -4.07 -3.91 16.18
CA GLY A 366 -4.03 -3.04 15.02
C GLY A 366 -3.93 -3.79 13.71
N THR A 367 -3.34 -3.10 12.73
CA THR A 367 -2.89 -3.72 11.48
C THR A 367 -1.38 -3.86 11.55
N LYS A 368 -0.88 -5.11 11.52
CA LYS A 368 0.53 -5.50 11.73
C LYS A 368 1.17 -4.93 13.02
N ALA A 369 0.41 -4.72 14.09
CA ALA A 369 0.90 -4.06 15.31
C ALA A 369 1.76 -4.95 16.22
N GLY A 370 2.82 -4.36 16.80
CA GLY A 370 3.67 -4.93 17.84
C GLY A 370 3.01 -4.95 19.24
N ALA A 371 3.79 -5.16 20.32
CA ALA A 371 3.27 -5.25 21.70
C ALA A 371 2.78 -3.90 22.23
N ALA A 372 1.53 -3.80 22.68
CA ALA A 372 0.92 -2.61 23.29
C ALA A 372 0.28 -2.92 24.65
N THR A 373 0.23 -1.91 25.54
CA THR A 373 -0.42 -1.97 26.85
C THR A 373 -1.80 -1.31 26.76
N ALA A 374 -2.84 -1.99 27.23
CA ALA A 374 -4.21 -1.53 27.17
C ALA A 374 -4.50 -0.39 28.18
N ILE A 375 -5.34 0.55 27.77
CA ILE A 375 -5.97 1.57 28.64
C ILE A 375 -7.47 1.33 28.60
N GLU A 376 -8.11 1.24 29.75
CA GLU A 376 -9.56 1.03 29.85
C GLU A 376 -10.34 2.26 29.36
N ALA A 377 -11.33 1.99 28.49
CA ALA A 377 -12.31 3.00 28.06
C ALA A 377 -13.58 2.94 28.90
N PRO A 378 -14.29 4.06 29.17
CA PRO A 378 -15.49 4.07 29.99
C PRO A 378 -16.67 3.36 29.29
N ALA A 379 -17.53 2.74 30.11
CA ALA A 379 -18.71 2.02 29.66
C ALA A 379 -19.71 2.94 28.94
N ALA A 380 -20.25 2.46 27.84
CA ALA A 380 -21.25 3.17 27.03
C ALA A 380 -22.61 3.29 27.78
N GLY A 381 -23.22 4.48 27.66
CA GLY A 381 -24.59 4.72 28.16
C GLY A 381 -25.68 3.96 27.39
N ASP A 382 -26.85 3.89 27.95
CA ASP A 382 -28.04 3.27 27.36
C ASP A 382 -28.58 4.17 26.24
N TRP A 383 -28.54 3.69 24.98
CA TRP A 383 -29.02 4.41 23.80
C TRP A 383 -30.17 3.61 23.16
N GLU A 384 -31.26 4.22 22.85
CA GLU A 384 -32.46 3.58 22.26
C GLU A 384 -32.26 3.15 20.79
N ASP A 385 -31.24 3.66 20.07
CA ASP A 385 -31.00 3.39 18.64
C ASP A 385 -29.57 2.83 18.41
N ARG A 386 -29.33 1.56 18.79
CA ARG A 386 -28.05 0.90 18.62
C ARG A 386 -27.94 0.37 17.20
N ARG A 387 -27.08 0.99 16.40
CA ARG A 387 -26.66 0.45 15.10
C ARG A 387 -25.75 -0.75 15.32
N ARG A 388 -25.88 -1.77 14.47
CA ARG A 388 -25.10 -2.99 14.59
C ARG A 388 -24.50 -3.37 13.24
N VAL A 389 -23.17 -3.58 13.20
CA VAL A 389 -22.42 -4.00 12.02
C VAL A 389 -21.45 -5.11 12.41
N ILE A 390 -21.77 -6.33 12.02
CA ILE A 390 -20.98 -7.54 12.29
C ILE A 390 -20.43 -8.05 10.98
N LEU A 391 -19.14 -8.01 10.80
CA LEU A 391 -18.44 -8.48 9.58
C LEU A 391 -18.34 -10.02 9.60
N ASP A 392 -19.46 -10.68 9.48
CA ASP A 392 -19.62 -12.15 9.53
C ASP A 392 -19.80 -12.81 8.15
N ARG A 393 -19.69 -12.02 7.10
CA ARG A 393 -19.78 -12.39 5.70
C ARG A 393 -18.92 -11.47 4.83
N PRO A 394 -18.76 -11.70 3.52
CA PRO A 394 -17.92 -10.89 2.64
C PRO A 394 -18.16 -9.39 2.76
N PHE A 395 -17.07 -8.63 2.87
CA PHE A 395 -17.10 -7.18 3.06
C PHE A 395 -15.95 -6.48 2.34
N VAL A 396 -16.16 -5.20 2.00
CA VAL A 396 -15.12 -4.30 1.52
C VAL A 396 -14.53 -3.55 2.71
N TYR A 397 -13.25 -3.26 2.67
CA TYR A 397 -12.60 -2.40 3.65
C TYR A 397 -11.61 -1.45 2.98
N ALA A 398 -11.32 -0.35 3.66
CA ALA A 398 -10.24 0.55 3.30
C ALA A 398 -9.48 1.01 4.54
N ILE A 399 -8.20 1.30 4.39
CA ILE A 399 -7.44 2.10 5.36
C ILE A 399 -7.39 3.50 4.77
N ILE A 400 -7.97 4.46 5.48
CA ILE A 400 -8.09 5.84 5.01
C ILE A 400 -7.19 6.78 5.79
N ASP A 401 -6.68 7.81 5.13
CA ASP A 401 -6.20 9.02 5.77
C ASP A 401 -7.39 9.88 6.21
N ASN A 402 -7.48 10.19 7.50
CA ASN A 402 -8.62 10.92 8.05
C ASN A 402 -8.69 12.39 7.59
N ALA A 403 -7.58 12.98 7.19
CA ALA A 403 -7.53 14.38 6.78
C ALA A 403 -8.13 14.61 5.37
N ALA A 404 -7.85 13.70 4.45
CA ALA A 404 -8.35 13.78 3.08
C ALA A 404 -9.54 12.85 2.82
N GLY A 405 -9.75 11.82 3.64
CA GLY A 405 -10.72 10.74 3.41
C GLY A 405 -10.30 9.76 2.32
N LEU A 406 -9.07 9.87 1.82
CA LEU A 406 -8.57 9.06 0.71
C LEU A 406 -8.17 7.65 1.17
N PRO A 407 -8.49 6.62 0.38
CA PRO A 407 -8.06 5.25 0.65
C PRO A 407 -6.57 5.08 0.34
N ILE A 408 -5.78 4.81 1.38
CA ILE A 408 -4.37 4.38 1.24
C ILE A 408 -4.32 2.92 0.80
N PHE A 409 -5.24 2.10 1.36
CA PHE A 409 -5.51 0.73 0.95
C PHE A 409 -7.00 0.56 0.73
N ILE A 410 -7.34 -0.30 -0.21
CA ILE A 410 -8.70 -0.80 -0.41
C ILE A 410 -8.64 -2.27 -0.74
N GLY A 411 -9.56 -3.06 -0.20
CA GLY A 411 -9.61 -4.48 -0.40
C GLY A 411 -10.95 -5.08 -0.01
N ALA A 412 -11.07 -6.39 -0.22
CA ALA A 412 -12.23 -7.15 0.18
C ALA A 412 -11.82 -8.49 0.80
N VAL A 413 -12.60 -8.91 1.78
CA VAL A 413 -12.48 -10.22 2.41
C VAL A 413 -13.65 -11.08 1.98
N THR A 414 -13.37 -12.16 1.27
CA THR A 414 -14.36 -13.13 0.76
C THR A 414 -14.34 -14.44 1.53
N ASP A 415 -13.18 -14.82 2.06
CA ASP A 415 -12.97 -15.99 2.91
C ASP A 415 -11.85 -15.73 3.91
N ILE A 416 -11.92 -16.40 5.06
CA ILE A 416 -10.91 -16.36 6.11
C ILE A 416 -10.48 -17.79 6.39
N GLN A 417 -9.35 -18.16 5.84
CA GLN A 417 -8.71 -19.45 6.07
C GLN A 417 -7.72 -19.33 7.24
N LYS A 418 -7.59 -20.43 8.00
CA LYS A 418 -6.66 -20.50 9.14
C LYS A 418 -5.22 -20.66 8.68
#